data_79dbfc9eff03b72894fa1541a4ff7153
#
_entry.id   79dbfc9eff03b72894fa1541a4ff7153
#
_cell.length_a   1.000
_cell.length_b   1.000
_cell.length_c   1.000
_cell.angle_alpha   90.00
_cell.angle_beta   90.00
_cell.angle_gamma   90.00
#
_symmetry.space_group_name_H-M   'P 1'
#
loop_
_entity.id
_entity.type
_entity.pdbx_description
1 polymer ?
#
loop_
_entity_poly.entity_id
_entity_poly.type
_entity_poly.pdbx_seq_one_letter_code
_entity_poly.pdbx_strand_id
1 'polypeptide(L)'
;MGRNSVAFQLYKFSGTLAILLAVLTRGPDLRAAESLQAFVSHLFQEKAGAVIVSDPRTGQILAMGNPQRAFKEAYPPGSTAKLVVSAAALEEGVIFPSEKILCRRVPRLLGESFHCSHPSAVAPFDLAGALANSCNYFFSELSERLSSSALAHWYAVFGFGAAGEEPSPGEVVISDKPREKALAALGEQGVTATPTQVLLAYSAIATQGKVFRLIMPGQHKAPSLDRVVSLHKSTFAILAEGLGDCVQRGSCLAAAVPGVTVAGKTGTAGALDGSHATHAWFVGYAPADAPEVALVIFLKRGTGGADAAPLAARILRQYFAQKPHTP
;
A
#
# COMPACT_ATOMS: atom_id res chain seq x y z
N MET A 1 10.24 92.48 -54.19
CA MET A 1 8.85 92.43 -54.65
C MET A 1 8.66 91.14 -55.42
N GLY A 2 8.12 90.16 -54.94
CA GLY A 2 7.89 88.92 -55.62
C GLY A 2 7.19 87.96 -54.67
N ARG A 3 5.92 87.80 -54.82
CA ARG A 3 5.15 86.83 -54.04
C ARG A 3 5.28 85.46 -54.65
N ASN A 4 5.82 84.55 -53.94
CA ASN A 4 5.75 83.11 -54.26
C ASN A 4 4.57 82.48 -53.50
N SER A 5 3.59 82.09 -54.24
CA SER A 5 2.47 81.24 -53.74
C SER A 5 2.86 79.80 -53.81
N VAL A 6 2.83 79.16 -52.68
CA VAL A 6 3.01 77.72 -52.56
C VAL A 6 1.67 77.05 -52.43
N ALA A 7 1.34 76.24 -53.44
CA ALA A 7 0.11 75.41 -53.47
C ALA A 7 0.24 74.22 -52.50
N PHE A 8 -0.71 74.14 -51.59
CA PHE A 8 -0.88 72.97 -50.68
C PHE A 8 -1.69 71.91 -51.43
N GLN A 9 -1.06 70.77 -51.68
CA GLN A 9 -1.70 69.61 -52.25
C GLN A 9 -2.15 68.67 -51.08
N LEU A 10 -3.48 68.56 -50.91
CA LEU A 10 -4.10 67.69 -49.94
C LEU A 10 -4.06 66.25 -50.43
N TYR A 11 -3.21 65.43 -49.81
CA TYR A 11 -3.30 64.00 -49.97
C TYR A 11 -4.32 63.43 -48.97
N LYS A 12 -5.37 62.83 -49.44
CA LYS A 12 -6.31 62.04 -48.65
C LYS A 12 -5.69 60.70 -48.38
N PHE A 13 -5.24 60.44 -47.14
CA PHE A 13 -4.94 59.14 -46.66
C PHE A 13 -6.22 58.52 -46.12
N SER A 14 -6.74 57.45 -46.80
CA SER A 14 -7.74 56.57 -46.26
C SER A 14 -7.04 55.61 -45.34
N GLY A 15 -7.05 55.86 -44.02
CA GLY A 15 -6.51 55.00 -43.01
C GLY A 15 -7.47 53.88 -42.65
N THR A 16 -7.23 52.69 -43.15
CA THR A 16 -7.86 51.48 -42.63
C THR A 16 -7.19 51.15 -41.29
N LEU A 17 -7.95 51.35 -40.21
CA LEU A 17 -7.55 50.99 -38.85
C LEU A 17 -7.55 49.44 -38.74
N ALA A 18 -6.42 48.80 -38.90
CA ALA A 18 -6.25 47.39 -38.63
C ALA A 18 -6.25 47.18 -37.11
N ILE A 19 -7.37 46.72 -36.55
CA ILE A 19 -7.45 46.26 -35.19
C ILE A 19 -6.72 44.91 -35.13
N LEU A 20 -5.48 44.93 -34.63
CA LEU A 20 -4.71 43.73 -34.34
C LEU A 20 -5.35 43.05 -33.10
N LEU A 21 -6.27 42.09 -33.34
CA LEU A 21 -6.81 41.25 -32.29
C LEU A 21 -5.66 40.30 -31.84
N ALA A 22 -4.95 40.68 -30.78
CA ALA A 22 -4.00 39.78 -30.12
C ALA A 22 -4.82 38.67 -29.44
N VAL A 23 -5.03 37.57 -30.15
CA VAL A 23 -5.50 36.32 -29.54
C VAL A 23 -4.37 35.85 -28.63
N LEU A 24 -4.47 36.19 -27.35
CA LEU A 24 -3.71 35.55 -26.30
C LEU A 24 -4.16 34.08 -26.25
N THR A 25 -3.54 33.25 -27.08
CA THR A 25 -3.55 31.81 -26.85
C THR A 25 -2.86 31.60 -25.51
N ARG A 26 -3.64 31.48 -24.44
CA ARG A 26 -3.18 30.87 -23.22
C ARG A 26 -2.71 29.48 -23.61
N GLY A 27 -1.39 29.31 -23.75
CA GLY A 27 -0.76 28.00 -23.77
C GLY A 27 -1.25 27.21 -22.55
N PRO A 28 -1.28 25.89 -22.61
CA PRO A 28 -1.67 25.10 -21.46
C PRO A 28 -0.87 25.60 -20.26
N ASP A 29 -1.55 25.96 -19.17
CA ASP A 29 -0.95 26.28 -17.89
C ASP A 29 -0.05 25.09 -17.52
N LEU A 30 1.23 25.18 -17.81
CA LEU A 30 2.28 24.32 -17.27
C LEU A 30 2.40 24.66 -15.79
N ARG A 31 1.37 24.36 -15.01
CA ARG A 31 1.54 24.23 -13.57
C ARG A 31 2.57 23.13 -13.41
N ALA A 32 3.74 23.49 -12.90
CA ALA A 32 4.75 22.52 -12.54
C ALA A 32 4.06 21.39 -11.77
N ALA A 33 4.12 20.16 -12.27
CA ALA A 33 3.43 19.04 -11.65
C ALA A 33 3.88 18.97 -10.18
N GLU A 34 2.91 18.99 -9.27
CA GLU A 34 3.18 18.91 -7.83
C GLU A 34 4.04 17.68 -7.54
N SER A 35 5.19 17.85 -6.85
CA SER A 35 6.04 16.72 -6.53
C SER A 35 5.30 15.66 -5.70
N LEU A 36 5.68 14.38 -5.83
CA LEU A 36 5.04 13.31 -5.07
C LEU A 36 5.10 13.59 -3.56
N GLN A 37 6.23 14.12 -3.05
CA GLN A 37 6.36 14.50 -1.64
C GLN A 37 5.37 15.61 -1.25
N ALA A 38 5.23 16.65 -2.07
CA ALA A 38 4.28 17.75 -1.79
C ALA A 38 2.84 17.23 -1.79
N PHE A 39 2.48 16.40 -2.76
CA PHE A 39 1.18 15.74 -2.84
C PHE A 39 0.88 14.89 -1.59
N VAL A 40 1.83 14.05 -1.18
CA VAL A 40 1.70 13.19 0.01
C VAL A 40 1.59 14.04 1.27
N SER A 41 2.39 15.10 1.40
CA SER A 41 2.34 16.02 2.55
C SER A 41 0.97 16.68 2.66
N HIS A 42 0.44 17.22 1.56
CA HIS A 42 -0.90 17.82 1.52
C HIS A 42 -2.00 16.80 1.86
N LEU A 43 -1.91 15.58 1.29
CA LEU A 43 -2.90 14.52 1.50
C LEU A 43 -2.97 14.06 2.97
N PHE A 44 -1.86 14.13 3.70
CA PHE A 44 -1.74 13.67 5.10
C PHE A 44 -1.69 14.79 6.14
N GLN A 45 -1.76 16.06 5.74
CA GLN A 45 -1.61 17.21 6.63
C GLN A 45 -2.52 17.15 7.87
N GLU A 46 -3.77 16.74 7.70
CA GLU A 46 -4.77 16.67 8.77
C GLU A 46 -5.11 15.23 9.20
N LYS A 47 -4.41 14.24 8.65
CA LYS A 47 -4.73 12.84 8.94
C LYS A 47 -3.93 12.31 10.13
N ALA A 48 -4.63 11.75 11.10
CA ALA A 48 -4.01 10.98 12.17
C ALA A 48 -3.53 9.62 11.62
N GLY A 49 -2.50 9.64 10.77
CA GLY A 49 -2.00 8.48 10.06
C GLY A 49 -0.51 8.58 9.77
N ALA A 50 -0.02 7.65 8.98
CA ALA A 50 1.32 7.62 8.40
C ALA A 50 1.28 7.06 6.98
N VAL A 51 2.23 7.47 6.16
CA VAL A 51 2.43 6.94 4.82
C VAL A 51 3.91 6.90 4.49
N ILE A 52 4.34 5.83 3.83
CA ILE A 52 5.65 5.71 3.18
C ILE A 52 5.42 5.24 1.75
N VAL A 53 6.10 5.87 0.82
CA VAL A 53 6.21 5.46 -0.58
C VAL A 53 7.68 5.26 -0.88
N SER A 54 8.08 4.08 -1.36
CA SER A 54 9.49 3.73 -1.59
C SER A 54 9.68 2.95 -2.89
N ASP A 55 10.89 2.94 -3.42
CA ASP A 55 11.31 1.97 -4.43
C ASP A 55 11.72 0.67 -3.70
N PRO A 56 10.99 -0.44 -3.85
CA PRO A 56 11.29 -1.67 -3.14
C PRO A 56 12.62 -2.33 -3.55
N ARG A 57 13.16 -1.97 -4.73
CA ARG A 57 14.40 -2.53 -5.29
C ARG A 57 15.66 -1.90 -4.71
N THR A 58 15.52 -0.73 -4.10
CA THR A 58 16.65 0.07 -3.57
C THR A 58 16.47 0.46 -2.11
N GLY A 59 15.23 0.48 -1.62
CA GLY A 59 14.87 1.03 -0.31
C GLY A 59 14.74 2.56 -0.30
N GLN A 60 14.93 3.25 -1.45
CA GLN A 60 14.82 4.71 -1.49
C GLN A 60 13.40 5.16 -1.17
N ILE A 61 13.23 5.99 -0.16
CA ILE A 61 11.97 6.64 0.15
C ILE A 61 11.73 7.77 -0.84
N LEU A 62 10.62 7.70 -1.56
CA LEU A 62 10.20 8.64 -2.59
C LEU A 62 9.31 9.74 -2.02
N ALA A 63 8.49 9.40 -1.02
CA ALA A 63 7.67 10.33 -0.27
C ALA A 63 7.22 9.72 1.06
N MET A 64 6.99 10.56 2.07
CA MET A 64 6.47 10.12 3.36
C MET A 64 5.65 11.21 4.05
N GLY A 65 4.74 10.76 4.92
CA GLY A 65 4.00 11.59 5.85
C GLY A 65 4.05 10.99 7.26
N ASN A 66 4.28 11.84 8.26
CA ASN A 66 4.41 11.49 9.68
C ASN A 66 5.47 10.40 9.95
N PRO A 67 6.76 10.70 9.77
CA PRO A 67 7.85 9.74 9.97
C PRO A 67 7.90 9.17 11.39
N GLN A 68 7.60 9.99 12.42
CA GLN A 68 7.56 9.51 13.80
C GLN A 68 6.63 8.31 13.96
N ARG A 69 5.40 8.41 13.43
CA ARG A 69 4.42 7.31 13.47
C ARG A 69 4.83 6.15 12.56
N ALA A 70 5.38 6.45 11.39
CA ALA A 70 5.77 5.44 10.44
C ALA A 70 6.86 4.50 10.96
N PHE A 71 7.81 5.02 11.74
CA PHE A 71 8.98 4.26 12.20
C PHE A 71 8.93 3.86 13.67
N LYS A 72 8.17 4.57 14.52
CA LYS A 72 8.29 4.46 15.98
C LYS A 72 6.99 4.06 16.69
N GLU A 73 5.84 4.06 16.01
CA GLU A 73 4.58 3.66 16.63
C GLU A 73 4.10 2.34 16.01
N ALA A 74 3.83 1.35 16.86
CA ALA A 74 3.35 0.05 16.44
C ALA A 74 1.86 -0.13 16.74
N TYR A 75 1.18 -0.84 15.85
CA TYR A 75 -0.26 -1.06 15.89
C TYR A 75 -0.59 -2.48 15.42
N PRO A 76 -1.75 -3.04 15.82
CA PRO A 76 -2.23 -4.28 15.22
C PRO A 76 -2.33 -4.16 13.71
N PRO A 77 -1.68 -5.05 12.94
CA PRO A 77 -1.65 -4.99 11.49
C PRO A 77 -2.96 -5.44 10.82
N GLY A 78 -3.85 -6.08 11.57
CA GLY A 78 -5.08 -6.64 11.04
C GLY A 78 -4.83 -7.59 9.88
N SER A 79 -5.72 -7.60 8.92
CA SER A 79 -5.64 -8.49 7.76
C SER A 79 -4.38 -8.32 6.88
N THR A 80 -3.52 -7.32 7.11
CA THR A 80 -2.21 -7.27 6.42
C THR A 80 -1.28 -8.39 6.91
N ALA A 81 -1.47 -8.89 8.13
CA ALA A 81 -0.76 -10.05 8.67
C ALA A 81 -1.02 -11.36 7.92
N LYS A 82 -2.13 -11.46 7.20
CA LYS A 82 -2.50 -12.66 6.43
C LYS A 82 -1.47 -13.03 5.35
N LEU A 83 -0.66 -12.08 4.88
CA LEU A 83 0.49 -12.37 4.02
C LEU A 83 1.47 -13.33 4.71
N VAL A 84 1.86 -13.01 5.95
CA VAL A 84 2.79 -13.82 6.73
C VAL A 84 2.21 -15.20 7.03
N VAL A 85 0.94 -15.26 7.41
CA VAL A 85 0.24 -16.52 7.70
C VAL A 85 0.11 -17.39 6.44
N SER A 86 -0.11 -16.77 5.29
CA SER A 86 -0.14 -17.48 3.99
C SER A 86 1.22 -18.10 3.67
N ALA A 87 2.30 -17.34 3.82
CA ALA A 87 3.66 -17.84 3.63
C ALA A 87 3.95 -18.98 4.60
N ALA A 88 3.69 -18.78 5.90
CA ALA A 88 3.86 -19.80 6.92
C ALA A 88 3.13 -21.11 6.58
N ALA A 89 1.87 -21.02 6.18
CA ALA A 89 1.07 -22.20 5.88
C ALA A 89 1.58 -23.01 4.68
N LEU A 90 2.10 -22.34 3.65
CA LEU A 90 2.68 -22.99 2.48
C LEU A 90 4.06 -23.59 2.79
N GLU A 91 4.93 -22.83 3.45
CA GLU A 91 6.30 -23.26 3.75
C GLU A 91 6.35 -24.38 4.80
N GLU A 92 5.43 -24.37 5.78
CA GLU A 92 5.26 -25.44 6.76
C GLU A 92 4.48 -26.65 6.20
N GLY A 93 3.97 -26.57 4.95
CA GLY A 93 3.24 -27.64 4.30
C GLY A 93 1.90 -27.99 4.96
N VAL A 94 1.32 -27.06 5.74
CA VAL A 94 0.03 -27.30 6.43
C VAL A 94 -1.18 -27.03 5.52
N ILE A 95 -0.93 -26.51 4.31
CA ILE A 95 -1.91 -26.38 3.23
C ILE A 95 -1.25 -26.60 1.88
N PHE A 96 -1.95 -27.29 0.96
CA PHE A 96 -1.51 -27.39 -0.42
C PHE A 96 -2.08 -26.22 -1.25
N PRO A 97 -1.35 -25.73 -2.27
CA PRO A 97 -1.81 -24.61 -3.12
C PRO A 97 -3.22 -24.79 -3.71
N SER A 98 -3.55 -26.02 -4.08
CA SER A 98 -4.85 -26.35 -4.69
C SER A 98 -5.94 -26.73 -3.68
N GLU A 99 -5.59 -26.80 -2.39
CA GLU A 99 -6.56 -27.13 -1.35
C GLU A 99 -7.58 -26.00 -1.18
N LYS A 100 -8.85 -26.38 -1.10
CA LYS A 100 -9.96 -25.42 -0.98
C LYS A 100 -10.70 -25.63 0.33
N ILE A 101 -10.95 -24.52 1.03
CA ILE A 101 -11.73 -24.50 2.27
C ILE A 101 -13.02 -23.73 2.01
N LEU A 102 -14.16 -24.36 2.34
CA LEU A 102 -15.47 -23.72 2.28
C LEU A 102 -15.61 -22.72 3.44
N CYS A 103 -15.74 -21.44 3.11
CA CYS A 103 -15.96 -20.39 4.11
C CYS A 103 -17.38 -20.51 4.71
N ARG A 104 -17.45 -20.75 6.01
CA ARG A 104 -18.70 -20.76 6.80
C ARG A 104 -19.01 -19.39 7.40
N ARG A 105 -18.35 -18.33 6.96
CA ARG A 105 -18.49 -16.92 7.30
C ARG A 105 -18.08 -16.55 8.73
N VAL A 106 -18.43 -17.32 9.73
CA VAL A 106 -18.12 -17.06 11.14
C VAL A 106 -17.02 -18.02 11.60
N PRO A 107 -15.81 -17.52 11.92
CA PRO A 107 -14.75 -18.36 12.42
C PRO A 107 -15.14 -19.01 13.75
N ARG A 108 -14.97 -20.32 13.85
CA ARG A 108 -15.40 -21.11 15.00
C ARG A 108 -14.79 -20.63 16.33
N LEU A 109 -13.49 -20.27 16.30
CA LEU A 109 -12.74 -19.82 17.48
C LEU A 109 -13.03 -18.38 17.90
N LEU A 110 -13.52 -17.54 16.97
CA LEU A 110 -13.59 -16.09 17.15
C LEU A 110 -15.01 -15.55 17.23
N GLY A 111 -16.00 -16.27 16.69
CA GLY A 111 -17.43 -15.89 16.73
C GLY A 111 -17.77 -14.73 15.77
N GLU A 112 -18.98 -14.18 15.96
CA GLU A 112 -19.62 -13.19 15.07
C GLU A 112 -18.83 -11.89 14.90
N SER A 113 -18.08 -11.47 15.89
CA SER A 113 -17.27 -10.25 15.82
C SER A 113 -16.22 -10.28 14.70
N PHE A 114 -15.89 -11.47 14.22
CA PHE A 114 -14.91 -11.69 13.15
C PHE A 114 -15.51 -12.32 11.89
N HIS A 115 -16.83 -12.17 11.70
CA HIS A 115 -17.49 -12.69 10.50
C HIS A 115 -16.84 -12.13 9.22
N CYS A 116 -16.87 -12.92 8.15
CA CYS A 116 -16.32 -12.51 6.86
C CYS A 116 -17.20 -11.48 6.18
N SER A 117 -16.60 -10.38 5.72
CA SER A 117 -17.31 -9.28 5.03
C SER A 117 -17.45 -9.49 3.52
N HIS A 118 -16.71 -10.46 2.92
CA HIS A 118 -16.84 -10.76 1.49
C HIS A 118 -18.24 -11.31 1.14
N PRO A 119 -18.69 -11.24 -0.14
CA PRO A 119 -20.00 -11.76 -0.55
C PRO A 119 -20.20 -13.23 -0.17
N SER A 120 -21.46 -13.60 0.19
CA SER A 120 -21.81 -14.95 0.67
C SER A 120 -21.80 -16.04 -0.40
N ALA A 121 -21.98 -15.69 -1.66
CA ALA A 121 -22.10 -16.62 -2.78
C ALA A 121 -20.72 -17.02 -3.36
N VAL A 122 -19.68 -17.07 -2.55
CA VAL A 122 -18.34 -17.40 -3.04
C VAL A 122 -18.09 -18.90 -2.89
N ALA A 123 -17.59 -19.50 -3.95
CA ALA A 123 -17.12 -20.89 -3.94
C ALA A 123 -16.03 -21.12 -2.87
N PRO A 124 -15.70 -22.37 -2.51
CA PRO A 124 -14.58 -22.63 -1.62
C PRO A 124 -13.32 -21.94 -2.12
N PHE A 125 -12.61 -21.26 -1.21
CA PHE A 125 -11.35 -20.58 -1.51
C PHE A 125 -10.18 -21.56 -1.45
N ASP A 126 -9.25 -21.42 -2.39
CA ASP A 126 -7.84 -21.71 -2.17
C ASP A 126 -7.17 -20.56 -1.43
N LEU A 127 -5.86 -20.68 -1.19
CA LEU A 127 -5.12 -19.71 -0.41
C LEU A 127 -5.08 -18.31 -1.08
N ALA A 128 -4.83 -18.25 -2.40
CA ALA A 128 -4.82 -17.00 -3.15
C ALA A 128 -6.18 -16.30 -3.09
N GLY A 129 -7.27 -17.03 -3.34
CA GLY A 129 -8.62 -16.51 -3.22
C GLY A 129 -8.98 -16.06 -1.82
N ALA A 130 -8.55 -16.78 -0.78
CA ALA A 130 -8.79 -16.40 0.60
C ALA A 130 -8.01 -15.12 0.99
N LEU A 131 -6.78 -14.98 0.50
CA LEU A 131 -5.97 -13.77 0.69
C LEU A 131 -6.61 -12.56 -0.03
N ALA A 132 -7.04 -12.73 -1.27
CA ALA A 132 -7.71 -11.72 -2.07
C ALA A 132 -8.99 -11.20 -1.41
N ASN A 133 -9.81 -12.10 -0.89
CA ASN A 133 -11.08 -11.77 -0.25
C ASN A 133 -10.97 -11.51 1.26
N SER A 134 -9.75 -11.57 1.81
CA SER A 134 -9.51 -11.37 3.24
C SER A 134 -10.34 -12.26 4.16
N CYS A 135 -10.54 -13.54 3.81
CA CYS A 135 -11.44 -14.47 4.47
C CYS A 135 -10.98 -14.82 5.90
N ASN A 136 -11.62 -14.26 6.92
CA ASN A 136 -11.29 -14.52 8.32
C ASN A 136 -11.47 -15.99 8.71
N TYR A 137 -12.50 -16.64 8.18
CA TYR A 137 -12.75 -18.06 8.41
C TYR A 137 -11.54 -18.92 7.97
N PHE A 138 -11.09 -18.73 6.74
CA PHE A 138 -9.95 -19.47 6.17
C PHE A 138 -8.68 -19.32 7.03
N PHE A 139 -8.33 -18.10 7.40
CA PHE A 139 -7.13 -17.84 8.19
C PHE A 139 -7.24 -18.29 9.67
N SER A 140 -8.44 -18.34 10.22
CA SER A 140 -8.70 -18.99 11.51
C SER A 140 -8.45 -20.50 11.43
N GLU A 141 -8.92 -21.18 10.37
CA GLU A 141 -8.63 -22.61 10.16
C GLU A 141 -7.13 -22.87 9.97
N LEU A 142 -6.42 -22.02 9.22
CA LEU A 142 -4.96 -22.14 9.09
C LEU A 142 -4.24 -21.98 10.43
N SER A 143 -4.72 -21.11 11.31
CA SER A 143 -4.13 -20.93 12.64
C SER A 143 -4.23 -22.20 13.49
N GLU A 144 -5.23 -23.05 13.29
CA GLU A 144 -5.35 -24.32 13.99
C GLU A 144 -4.31 -25.35 13.52
N ARG A 145 -3.91 -25.26 12.24
CA ARG A 145 -2.92 -26.16 11.63
C ARG A 145 -1.47 -25.75 11.89
N LEU A 146 -1.22 -24.45 12.09
CA LEU A 146 0.11 -23.92 12.40
C LEU A 146 0.42 -24.05 13.88
N SER A 147 1.66 -24.39 14.23
CA SER A 147 2.16 -24.28 15.60
C SER A 147 2.38 -22.80 15.95
N SER A 148 2.31 -22.45 17.24
CA SER A 148 2.60 -21.10 17.71
C SER A 148 4.04 -20.69 17.42
N SER A 149 4.98 -21.64 17.54
CA SER A 149 6.38 -21.41 17.23
C SER A 149 6.63 -21.16 15.74
N ALA A 150 5.97 -21.89 14.84
CA ALA A 150 6.06 -21.64 13.40
C ALA A 150 5.50 -20.27 13.06
N LEU A 151 4.33 -19.91 13.59
CA LEU A 151 3.73 -18.62 13.36
C LEU A 151 4.63 -17.46 13.86
N ALA A 152 5.19 -17.57 15.05
CA ALA A 152 6.15 -16.60 15.60
C ALA A 152 7.41 -16.51 14.74
N HIS A 153 7.96 -17.65 14.31
CA HIS A 153 9.11 -17.69 13.42
C HIS A 153 8.87 -16.92 12.11
N TRP A 154 7.74 -17.17 11.45
CA TRP A 154 7.43 -16.50 10.18
C TRP A 154 7.17 -15.01 10.33
N TYR A 155 6.56 -14.57 11.43
CA TYR A 155 6.49 -13.14 11.73
C TYR A 155 7.90 -12.53 11.84
N ALA A 156 8.83 -13.18 12.53
CA ALA A 156 10.21 -12.71 12.65
C ALA A 156 10.95 -12.71 11.30
N VAL A 157 10.76 -13.73 10.45
CA VAL A 157 11.33 -13.81 9.09
C VAL A 157 10.87 -12.59 8.25
N PHE A 158 9.61 -12.20 8.37
CA PHE A 158 9.09 -11.02 7.68
C PHE A 158 9.44 -9.69 8.38
N GLY A 159 10.12 -9.74 9.54
CA GLY A 159 10.62 -8.57 10.26
C GLY A 159 9.62 -7.93 11.22
N PHE A 160 8.56 -8.64 11.59
CA PHE A 160 7.68 -8.23 12.67
C PHE A 160 8.34 -8.56 14.01
N GLY A 161 8.25 -7.65 14.99
CA GLY A 161 8.86 -7.85 16.31
C GLY A 161 10.39 -7.89 16.29
N ALA A 162 11.04 -7.76 15.13
CA ALA A 162 12.49 -7.75 15.04
C ALA A 162 13.05 -6.45 15.64
N ALA A 163 13.98 -6.61 16.59
CA ALA A 163 14.84 -5.50 16.99
C ALA A 163 15.78 -5.20 15.81
N GLY A 164 15.61 -4.03 15.17
CA GLY A 164 16.64 -3.44 14.33
C GLY A 164 17.76 -2.83 15.19
N GLU A 165 18.62 -1.99 14.63
CA GLU A 165 19.63 -1.22 15.39
C GLU A 165 18.99 -0.26 16.43
N GLU A 166 17.69 0.03 16.28
CA GLU A 166 16.84 0.69 17.28
C GLU A 166 15.79 -0.32 17.76
N PRO A 167 15.39 -0.28 19.06
CA PRO A 167 14.36 -1.18 19.56
C PRO A 167 13.10 -0.99 18.72
N SER A 168 12.68 -2.03 18.00
CA SER A 168 11.45 -2.02 17.24
C SER A 168 10.29 -1.90 18.23
N PRO A 169 9.39 -0.92 18.05
CA PRO A 169 8.23 -0.79 18.92
C PRO A 169 7.17 -1.88 18.67
N GLY A 170 7.36 -2.74 17.63
CA GLY A 170 6.46 -3.86 17.34
C GLY A 170 6.76 -5.07 18.22
N GLU A 171 5.74 -5.85 18.53
CA GLU A 171 5.82 -7.03 19.37
C GLU A 171 5.15 -8.24 18.69
N VAL A 172 5.72 -9.42 18.88
CA VAL A 172 5.13 -10.70 18.45
C VAL A 172 5.17 -11.67 19.63
N VAL A 173 3.99 -11.94 20.20
CA VAL A 173 3.77 -12.91 21.28
C VAL A 173 2.65 -13.85 20.87
N ILE A 174 3.00 -15.03 20.41
CA ILE A 174 2.03 -16.02 19.93
C ILE A 174 1.72 -17.02 21.03
N SER A 175 0.49 -17.03 21.49
CA SER A 175 -0.02 -17.94 22.51
C SER A 175 -0.37 -19.32 21.92
N ASP A 176 -0.23 -20.37 22.73
CA ASP A 176 -0.70 -21.72 22.38
C ASP A 176 -2.22 -21.89 22.53
N LYS A 177 -2.91 -20.96 23.18
CA LYS A 177 -4.36 -21.00 23.28
C LYS A 177 -5.02 -20.76 21.91
N PRO A 178 -5.87 -21.67 21.45
CA PRO A 178 -6.39 -21.64 20.07
C PRO A 178 -7.00 -20.30 19.66
N ARG A 179 -7.81 -19.67 20.54
CA ARG A 179 -8.45 -18.40 20.27
C ARG A 179 -7.42 -17.25 20.13
N GLU A 180 -6.45 -17.19 21.01
CA GLU A 180 -5.41 -16.16 21.02
C GLU A 180 -4.52 -16.30 19.78
N LYS A 181 -4.15 -17.55 19.42
CA LYS A 181 -3.40 -17.84 18.18
C LYS A 181 -4.18 -17.46 16.93
N ALA A 182 -5.48 -17.70 16.89
CA ALA A 182 -6.34 -17.25 15.77
C ALA A 182 -6.40 -15.71 15.68
N LEU A 183 -6.46 -14.99 16.80
CA LEU A 183 -6.39 -13.52 16.79
C LEU A 183 -5.04 -13.02 16.27
N ALA A 184 -3.93 -13.68 16.63
CA ALA A 184 -2.61 -13.35 16.09
C ALA A 184 -2.53 -13.63 14.59
N ALA A 185 -3.11 -14.71 14.10
CA ALA A 185 -3.17 -15.02 12.67
C ALA A 185 -4.02 -14.01 11.86
N LEU A 186 -4.99 -13.34 12.49
CA LEU A 186 -5.74 -12.23 11.90
C LEU A 186 -5.06 -10.87 12.10
N GLY A 187 -3.95 -10.80 12.85
CA GLY A 187 -3.23 -9.56 13.14
C GLY A 187 -3.95 -8.64 14.13
N GLU A 188 -4.82 -9.19 15.00
CA GLU A 188 -5.65 -8.42 15.93
C GLU A 188 -5.02 -8.31 17.33
N GLN A 189 -4.47 -9.41 17.85
CA GLN A 189 -3.84 -9.47 19.16
C GLN A 189 -2.59 -10.36 19.08
N GLY A 190 -1.62 -10.11 19.96
CA GLY A 190 -0.35 -10.85 19.98
C GLY A 190 0.64 -10.44 18.91
N VAL A 191 0.25 -9.53 18.02
CA VAL A 191 1.13 -8.96 16.98
C VAL A 191 0.86 -7.47 16.87
N THR A 192 1.91 -6.67 16.98
CA THR A 192 1.92 -5.25 16.62
C THR A 192 3.10 -4.96 15.70
N ALA A 193 2.95 -4.03 14.79
CA ALA A 193 3.98 -3.63 13.84
C ALA A 193 3.91 -2.14 13.51
N THR A 194 5.06 -1.55 13.21
CA THR A 194 5.10 -0.22 12.63
C THR A 194 4.67 -0.25 11.16
N PRO A 195 4.18 0.86 10.59
CA PRO A 195 3.96 0.94 9.16
C PRO A 195 5.18 0.55 8.31
N THR A 196 6.38 0.89 8.78
CA THR A 196 7.64 0.49 8.14
C THR A 196 7.80 -1.03 8.07
N GLN A 197 7.55 -1.75 9.18
CA GLN A 197 7.66 -3.21 9.19
C GLN A 197 6.65 -3.86 8.24
N VAL A 198 5.43 -3.35 8.20
CA VAL A 198 4.40 -3.83 7.27
C VAL A 198 4.82 -3.56 5.82
N LEU A 199 5.34 -2.37 5.48
CA LEU A 199 5.85 -2.05 4.15
C LEU A 199 6.94 -3.01 3.70
N LEU A 200 7.94 -3.26 4.57
CA LEU A 200 9.09 -4.11 4.24
C LEU A 200 8.69 -5.58 4.03
N ALA A 201 7.68 -6.07 4.77
CA ALA A 201 7.14 -7.41 4.55
C ALA A 201 6.53 -7.58 3.15
N TYR A 202 5.82 -6.58 2.64
CA TYR A 202 5.26 -6.59 1.29
C TYR A 202 6.32 -6.31 0.22
N SER A 203 7.33 -5.51 0.54
CA SER A 203 8.48 -5.31 -0.33
C SER A 203 9.24 -6.62 -0.59
N ALA A 204 9.27 -7.55 0.40
CA ALA A 204 9.84 -8.88 0.19
C ALA A 204 9.14 -9.66 -0.94
N ILE A 205 7.82 -9.53 -1.06
CA ILE A 205 7.09 -10.19 -2.17
C ILE A 205 7.38 -9.49 -3.49
N ALA A 206 7.35 -8.16 -3.50
CA ALA A 206 7.66 -7.34 -4.69
C ALA A 206 9.05 -7.62 -5.29
N THR A 207 10.01 -8.05 -4.46
CA THR A 207 11.42 -8.26 -4.85
C THR A 207 11.86 -9.72 -4.79
N GLN A 208 10.92 -10.64 -4.68
CA GLN A 208 11.18 -12.08 -4.55
C GLN A 208 12.18 -12.40 -3.43
N GLY A 209 11.93 -11.82 -2.26
CA GLY A 209 12.63 -12.09 -1.01
C GLY A 209 13.67 -11.05 -0.59
N LYS A 210 14.12 -10.16 -1.46
CA LYS A 210 15.13 -9.16 -1.10
C LYS A 210 14.47 -7.99 -0.37
N VAL A 211 14.88 -7.71 0.87
CA VAL A 211 14.43 -6.54 1.63
C VAL A 211 15.59 -5.57 1.76
N PHE A 212 15.41 -4.34 1.27
CA PHE A 212 16.43 -3.31 1.34
C PHE A 212 16.20 -2.37 2.54
N ARG A 213 17.30 -1.90 3.14
CA ARG A 213 17.26 -0.84 4.16
C ARG A 213 16.66 0.42 3.55
N LEU A 214 15.77 1.07 4.29
CA LEU A 214 15.17 2.31 3.81
C LEU A 214 16.20 3.44 3.81
N ILE A 215 16.24 4.18 2.70
CA ILE A 215 17.10 5.35 2.50
C ILE A 215 16.21 6.59 2.58
N MET A 216 16.49 7.47 3.54
CA MET A 216 15.71 8.69 3.77
C MET A 216 15.84 9.66 2.58
N PRO A 217 14.80 10.46 2.29
CA PRO A 217 14.87 11.48 1.25
C PRO A 217 16.09 12.38 1.42
N GLY A 218 16.78 12.68 0.32
CA GLY A 218 18.00 13.51 0.33
C GLY A 218 19.29 12.78 0.75
N GLN A 219 19.22 11.52 1.18
CA GLN A 219 20.42 10.72 1.40
C GLN A 219 20.83 10.02 0.10
N HIS A 220 22.11 10.14 -0.25
CA HIS A 220 22.73 9.49 -1.40
C HIS A 220 23.56 8.28 -0.91
N LYS A 221 22.86 7.19 -0.56
CA LYS A 221 23.49 5.93 -0.15
C LYS A 221 23.28 4.86 -1.21
N ALA A 222 24.24 3.99 -1.38
CA ALA A 222 24.05 2.80 -2.20
C ALA A 222 22.99 1.88 -1.53
N PRO A 223 22.13 1.22 -2.31
CA PRO A 223 21.21 0.22 -1.79
C PRO A 223 21.94 -0.86 -1.00
N SER A 224 21.45 -1.20 0.16
CA SER A 224 21.98 -2.29 0.99
C SER A 224 20.85 -3.19 1.47
N LEU A 225 21.10 -4.50 1.46
CA LEU A 225 20.14 -5.47 1.96
C LEU A 225 20.01 -5.34 3.49
N ASP A 226 18.78 -5.39 3.95
CA ASP A 226 18.44 -5.55 5.37
C ASP A 226 18.38 -7.04 5.72
N ARG A 227 17.60 -7.79 4.93
CA ARG A 227 17.44 -9.24 5.07
C ARG A 227 16.98 -9.88 3.76
N VAL A 228 16.98 -11.21 3.76
CA VAL A 228 16.39 -12.01 2.68
C VAL A 228 15.30 -12.90 3.30
N VAL A 229 14.09 -12.79 2.75
CA VAL A 229 12.98 -13.69 3.07
C VAL A 229 13.03 -14.83 2.05
N SER A 230 13.47 -16.00 2.51
CA SER A 230 13.60 -17.19 1.65
C SER A 230 12.30 -17.99 1.65
N LEU A 231 11.65 -18.06 0.49
CA LEU A 231 10.45 -18.85 0.25
C LEU A 231 10.62 -19.65 -1.04
N HIS A 232 9.84 -20.71 -1.20
CA HIS A 232 9.74 -21.40 -2.49
C HIS A 232 9.20 -20.47 -3.57
N LYS A 233 9.64 -20.65 -4.82
CA LYS A 233 9.15 -19.83 -5.96
C LYS A 233 7.64 -19.90 -6.12
N SER A 234 7.06 -21.07 -5.89
CA SER A 234 5.59 -21.27 -5.91
C SER A 234 4.89 -20.44 -4.83
N THR A 235 5.48 -20.32 -3.65
CA THR A 235 4.93 -19.49 -2.56
C THR A 235 4.89 -18.03 -2.97
N PHE A 236 5.99 -17.48 -3.51
CA PHE A 236 5.99 -16.10 -4.04
C PHE A 236 4.90 -15.90 -5.10
N ALA A 237 4.74 -16.86 -6.03
CA ALA A 237 3.73 -16.74 -7.09
C ALA A 237 2.31 -16.70 -6.53
N ILE A 238 1.97 -17.60 -5.60
CA ILE A 238 0.65 -17.67 -4.97
C ILE A 238 0.34 -16.41 -4.17
N LEU A 239 1.33 -15.90 -3.42
CA LEU A 239 1.17 -14.67 -2.66
C LEU A 239 0.97 -13.46 -3.58
N ALA A 240 1.77 -13.34 -4.64
CA ALA A 240 1.62 -12.27 -5.62
C ALA A 240 0.26 -12.34 -6.34
N GLU A 241 -0.21 -13.54 -6.72
CA GLU A 241 -1.54 -13.76 -7.29
C GLU A 241 -2.63 -13.26 -6.33
N GLY A 242 -2.63 -13.73 -5.07
CA GLY A 242 -3.64 -13.32 -4.09
C GLY A 242 -3.64 -11.81 -3.81
N LEU A 243 -2.48 -11.16 -3.80
CA LEU A 243 -2.36 -9.71 -3.65
C LEU A 243 -2.84 -8.94 -4.89
N GLY A 244 -2.55 -9.43 -6.10
CA GLY A 244 -3.06 -8.87 -7.34
C GLY A 244 -4.58 -8.99 -7.42
N ASP A 245 -5.11 -10.16 -7.13
CA ASP A 245 -6.55 -10.44 -7.10
C ASP A 245 -7.30 -9.60 -6.05
N CYS A 246 -6.65 -9.27 -4.93
CA CYS A 246 -7.23 -8.37 -3.93
C CYS A 246 -7.62 -7.03 -4.55
N VAL A 247 -6.78 -6.48 -5.42
CA VAL A 247 -7.02 -5.19 -6.07
C VAL A 247 -7.89 -5.31 -7.31
N GLN A 248 -7.83 -6.44 -8.05
CA GLN A 248 -8.61 -6.62 -9.27
C GLN A 248 -10.07 -6.97 -8.99
N ARG A 249 -10.35 -7.82 -7.98
CA ARG A 249 -11.68 -8.40 -7.73
C ARG A 249 -11.98 -8.70 -6.25
N GLY A 250 -11.06 -8.37 -5.34
CA GLY A 250 -11.17 -8.68 -3.92
C GLY A 250 -11.45 -7.48 -3.03
N SER A 251 -11.01 -7.57 -1.79
CA SER A 251 -11.25 -6.56 -0.75
C SER A 251 -10.48 -5.25 -0.94
N CYS A 252 -9.61 -5.16 -1.95
CA CYS A 252 -8.75 -4.00 -2.22
C CYS A 252 -9.15 -3.21 -3.47
N LEU A 253 -10.32 -3.43 -4.07
CA LEU A 253 -10.78 -2.78 -5.31
C LEU A 253 -10.60 -1.27 -5.34
N ALA A 254 -10.76 -0.59 -4.20
CA ALA A 254 -10.59 0.85 -4.08
C ALA A 254 -9.14 1.35 -4.28
N ALA A 255 -8.15 0.43 -4.30
CA ALA A 255 -6.76 0.75 -4.61
C ALA A 255 -6.42 0.63 -6.11
N ALA A 256 -7.37 0.25 -6.95
CA ALA A 256 -7.15 0.07 -8.38
C ALA A 256 -6.80 1.39 -9.07
N VAL A 257 -5.86 1.31 -10.02
CA VAL A 257 -5.41 2.44 -10.84
C VAL A 257 -5.55 2.04 -12.31
N PRO A 258 -6.30 2.80 -13.12
CA PRO A 258 -6.43 2.50 -14.55
C PRO A 258 -5.07 2.42 -15.25
N GLY A 259 -4.85 1.36 -16.02
CA GLY A 259 -3.61 1.15 -16.78
C GLY A 259 -2.40 0.71 -15.96
N VAL A 260 -2.55 0.46 -14.65
CA VAL A 260 -1.47 -0.01 -13.77
C VAL A 260 -1.92 -1.25 -13.02
N THR A 261 -1.14 -2.32 -13.09
CA THR A 261 -1.35 -3.50 -12.27
C THR A 261 -0.90 -3.20 -10.83
N VAL A 262 -1.81 -3.35 -9.86
CA VAL A 262 -1.51 -3.12 -8.44
C VAL A 262 -1.70 -4.42 -7.67
N ALA A 263 -0.74 -4.75 -6.83
CA ALA A 263 -0.85 -5.84 -5.85
C ALA A 263 -0.83 -5.26 -4.43
N GLY A 264 -1.73 -5.71 -3.56
CA GLY A 264 -1.78 -5.15 -2.21
C GLY A 264 -2.81 -5.82 -1.31
N LYS A 265 -2.89 -5.31 -0.09
CA LYS A 265 -3.79 -5.82 0.94
C LYS A 265 -4.33 -4.68 1.80
N THR A 266 -5.62 -4.72 2.06
CA THR A 266 -6.26 -3.91 3.10
C THR A 266 -6.18 -4.59 4.46
N GLY A 267 -6.13 -3.80 5.51
CA GLY A 267 -6.28 -4.25 6.89
C GLY A 267 -7.24 -3.34 7.65
N THR A 268 -8.01 -3.93 8.52
CA THR A 268 -8.81 -3.23 9.53
C THR A 268 -8.59 -3.98 10.83
N ALA A 269 -8.15 -3.32 11.87
CA ALA A 269 -7.84 -3.93 13.16
C ALA A 269 -8.41 -3.10 14.31
N GLY A 270 -8.85 -3.74 15.36
CA GLY A 270 -9.31 -3.05 16.57
C GLY A 270 -8.17 -2.26 17.23
N ALA A 271 -8.45 -1.05 17.69
CA ALA A 271 -7.50 -0.29 18.49
C ALA A 271 -7.37 -0.92 19.88
N LEU A 272 -6.12 -1.04 20.38
CA LEU A 272 -5.83 -1.62 21.68
C LEU A 272 -5.98 -0.62 22.85
N ASP A 273 -6.40 0.61 22.55
CA ASP A 273 -6.54 1.71 23.53
C ASP A 273 -7.92 1.76 24.21
N GLY A 274 -8.77 0.76 23.98
CA GLY A 274 -10.12 0.70 24.54
C GLY A 274 -11.15 1.63 23.88
N SER A 275 -10.78 2.36 22.83
CA SER A 275 -11.65 3.34 22.16
C SER A 275 -12.72 2.73 21.27
N HIS A 276 -12.75 1.41 21.08
CA HIS A 276 -13.57 0.69 20.09
C HIS A 276 -13.38 1.20 18.64
N ALA A 277 -12.39 2.04 18.39
CA ALA A 277 -12.03 2.47 17.06
C ALA A 277 -11.32 1.36 16.29
N THR A 278 -11.31 1.45 14.96
CA THR A 278 -10.53 0.56 14.12
C THR A 278 -9.44 1.34 13.40
N HIS A 279 -8.28 0.72 13.25
CA HIS A 279 -7.18 1.19 12.42
C HIS A 279 -7.40 0.78 10.97
N ALA A 280 -7.10 1.69 10.05
CA ALA A 280 -7.17 1.41 8.62
C ALA A 280 -5.76 1.24 8.04
N TRP A 281 -5.57 0.15 7.27
CA TRP A 281 -4.32 -0.17 6.59
C TRP A 281 -4.55 -0.41 5.10
N PHE A 282 -3.62 0.04 4.32
CA PHE A 282 -3.35 -0.47 2.98
C PHE A 282 -1.84 -0.59 2.79
N VAL A 283 -1.39 -1.68 2.21
CA VAL A 283 0.00 -1.89 1.82
C VAL A 283 0.02 -2.62 0.50
N GLY A 284 0.95 -2.24 -0.39
CA GLY A 284 1.05 -2.86 -1.69
C GLY A 284 2.18 -2.30 -2.54
N TYR A 285 2.25 -2.75 -3.78
CA TYR A 285 3.26 -2.36 -4.75
C TYR A 285 2.69 -2.33 -6.18
N ALA A 286 3.37 -1.62 -7.05
CA ALA A 286 2.99 -1.47 -8.45
C ALA A 286 4.22 -1.18 -9.35
N PRO A 287 4.21 -1.58 -10.64
CA PRO A 287 3.30 -2.57 -11.21
C PRO A 287 3.44 -3.93 -10.53
N ALA A 288 2.39 -4.78 -10.55
CA ALA A 288 2.42 -6.07 -9.85
C ALA A 288 3.44 -7.05 -10.43
N ASP A 289 3.66 -6.99 -11.74
CA ASP A 289 4.57 -7.84 -12.53
C ASP A 289 6.01 -7.31 -12.58
N ALA A 290 6.21 -5.99 -12.43
CA ALA A 290 7.51 -5.34 -12.45
C ALA A 290 7.57 -4.23 -11.37
N PRO A 291 7.60 -4.58 -10.08
CA PRO A 291 7.46 -3.62 -8.99
C PRO A 291 8.54 -2.56 -8.99
N GLU A 292 8.11 -1.29 -8.99
CA GLU A 292 8.99 -0.12 -8.94
C GLU A 292 8.61 0.88 -7.85
N VAL A 293 7.41 0.74 -7.30
CA VAL A 293 6.94 1.51 -6.16
C VAL A 293 6.20 0.60 -5.19
N ALA A 294 6.51 0.72 -3.90
CA ALA A 294 5.78 0.10 -2.80
C ALA A 294 5.30 1.20 -1.86
N LEU A 295 4.14 1.01 -1.25
CA LEU A 295 3.61 1.97 -0.31
C LEU A 295 2.84 1.29 0.83
N VAL A 296 2.86 1.95 1.98
CA VAL A 296 1.99 1.63 3.11
C VAL A 296 1.24 2.88 3.54
N ILE A 297 -0.03 2.71 3.86
CA ILE A 297 -0.90 3.73 4.46
C ILE A 297 -1.46 3.16 5.75
N PHE A 298 -1.33 3.93 6.79
CA PHE A 298 -1.92 3.68 8.09
C PHE A 298 -2.76 4.89 8.52
N LEU A 299 -3.96 4.65 9.03
CA LEU A 299 -4.80 5.66 9.67
C LEU A 299 -5.24 5.16 11.04
N LYS A 300 -5.16 6.03 12.05
CA LYS A 300 -5.57 5.69 13.43
C LYS A 300 -7.08 5.39 13.55
N ARG A 301 -7.89 5.89 12.61
CA ARG A 301 -9.34 5.64 12.57
C ARG A 301 -9.77 5.40 11.13
N GLY A 302 -10.62 4.40 10.94
CA GLY A 302 -11.18 4.04 9.64
C GLY A 302 -11.08 2.56 9.33
N THR A 303 -11.33 2.23 8.07
CA THR A 303 -11.26 0.88 7.51
C THR A 303 -10.33 0.82 6.31
N GLY A 304 -9.68 -0.31 6.12
CA GLY A 304 -8.70 -0.46 5.03
C GLY A 304 -9.31 -0.21 3.65
N GLY A 305 -10.50 -0.77 3.41
CA GLY A 305 -11.16 -0.67 2.10
C GLY A 305 -11.73 0.71 1.78
N ALA A 306 -12.37 1.37 2.75
CA ALA A 306 -13.04 2.65 2.52
C ALA A 306 -12.11 3.86 2.69
N ASP A 307 -11.10 3.77 3.56
CA ASP A 307 -10.30 4.93 3.92
C ASP A 307 -8.85 4.85 3.40
N ALA A 308 -8.15 3.71 3.59
CA ALA A 308 -6.74 3.61 3.23
C ALA A 308 -6.53 3.27 1.74
N ALA A 309 -7.28 2.34 1.16
CA ALA A 309 -7.12 1.91 -0.22
C ALA A 309 -7.38 3.04 -1.25
N PRO A 310 -8.40 3.92 -1.12
CA PRO A 310 -8.57 5.07 -2.02
C PRO A 310 -7.40 6.05 -1.98
N LEU A 311 -6.76 6.24 -0.82
CA LEU A 311 -5.57 7.09 -0.70
C LEU A 311 -4.38 6.48 -1.46
N ALA A 312 -4.22 5.14 -1.40
CA ALA A 312 -3.21 4.43 -2.17
C ALA A 312 -3.39 4.63 -3.68
N ALA A 313 -4.62 4.49 -4.18
CA ALA A 313 -4.93 4.74 -5.59
C ALA A 313 -4.58 6.18 -6.03
N ARG A 314 -4.82 7.17 -5.17
CA ARG A 314 -4.48 8.58 -5.45
C ARG A 314 -2.97 8.78 -5.52
N ILE A 315 -2.20 8.21 -4.59
CA ILE A 315 -0.74 8.32 -4.53
C ILE A 315 -0.11 7.61 -5.73
N LEU A 316 -0.58 6.40 -6.06
CA LEU A 316 -0.07 5.65 -7.22
C LEU A 316 -0.36 6.39 -8.53
N ARG A 317 -1.58 6.94 -8.72
CA ARG A 317 -1.89 7.78 -9.89
C ARG A 317 -0.94 8.97 -10.01
N GLN A 318 -0.67 9.69 -8.91
CA GLN A 318 0.27 10.81 -8.89
C GLN A 318 1.69 10.35 -9.26
N TYR A 319 2.14 9.23 -8.73
CA TYR A 319 3.46 8.65 -9.03
C TYR A 319 3.61 8.32 -10.52
N PHE A 320 2.65 7.60 -11.10
CA PHE A 320 2.73 7.20 -12.52
C PHE A 320 2.49 8.36 -13.48
N ALA A 321 1.68 9.38 -13.11
CA ALA A 321 1.49 10.58 -13.93
C ALA A 321 2.75 11.45 -14.06
N GLN A 322 3.71 11.32 -13.15
CA GLN A 322 4.99 12.06 -13.20
C GLN A 322 6.06 11.35 -14.01
N LYS A 323 5.83 10.11 -14.42
CA LYS A 323 6.78 9.38 -15.26
C LYS A 323 6.63 9.81 -16.71
N PRO A 324 7.75 10.08 -17.40
CA PRO A 324 7.68 10.26 -18.83
C PRO A 324 7.05 9.01 -19.45
N HIS A 325 6.02 9.21 -20.28
CA HIS A 325 5.50 8.14 -21.11
C HIS A 325 6.64 7.65 -22.01
N THR A 326 7.24 6.54 -21.66
CA THR A 326 8.13 5.84 -22.59
C THR A 326 7.22 5.19 -23.64
N PRO A 327 7.38 5.53 -24.94
CA PRO A 327 6.54 5.01 -26.01
C PRO A 327 6.71 3.49 -26.17
#